data_603b2084924ba13e46f03eb350b6654d
#
_entry.id   603b2084924ba13e46f03eb350b6654d
#
_cell.length_a   1.000
_cell.length_b   1.000
_cell.length_c   1.000
_cell.angle_alpha   90.00
_cell.angle_beta   90.00
_cell.angle_gamma   90.00
#
_symmetry.space_group_name_H-M   'P 1'
#
loop_
_entity.id
_entity.type
_entity.pdbx_description
1 polymer ?
#
loop_
_entity_poly.entity_id
_entity_poly.type
_entity_poly.pdbx_seq_one_letter_code
_entity_poly.pdbx_strand_id
1 'polypeptide(L)'
;MIVYTIDAYSKTDENLLFEIDIPHQYLNDLCMIMGMNAEDRSDFSYGIGVYNINEHQAHRLERLLGEKFYSDDLTFQLSGGEI
;
A
#
# COMPACT_ATOMS: atom_id res chain seq x y z
N MET A 1 -5.64 12.61 11.54
CA MET A 1 -4.39 11.81 11.43
C MET A 1 -4.38 11.08 10.09
N ILE A 2 -3.27 11.16 9.38
CA ILE A 2 -3.09 10.46 8.11
C ILE A 2 -2.60 9.04 8.41
N VAL A 3 -3.20 8.06 7.75
CA VAL A 3 -2.83 6.65 7.88
C VAL A 3 -2.54 6.06 6.50
N TYR A 4 -1.64 5.09 6.46
CA TYR A 4 -1.30 4.35 5.24
C TYR A 4 -1.54 2.88 5.47
N THR A 5 -2.17 2.21 4.51
CA THR A 5 -2.48 0.78 4.63
C THR A 5 -2.21 0.06 3.33
N ILE A 6 -1.86 -1.22 3.45
CA ILE A 6 -1.93 -2.18 2.35
C ILE A 6 -3.25 -2.90 2.52
N ASP A 7 -4.11 -2.81 1.52
CA ASP A 7 -5.45 -3.42 1.55
C ASP A 7 -5.46 -4.64 0.65
N ALA A 8 -5.91 -5.76 1.18
CA ALA A 8 -5.98 -7.03 0.46
C ALA A 8 -7.43 -7.38 0.15
N TYR A 9 -7.70 -7.66 -1.12
CA TYR A 9 -9.03 -7.98 -1.62
C TYR A 9 -9.06 -9.37 -2.26
N SER A 10 -10.17 -10.06 -2.10
CA SER A 10 -10.40 -11.31 -2.81
C SER A 10 -10.57 -11.05 -4.31
N LYS A 11 -9.90 -11.86 -5.16
CA LYS A 11 -10.05 -11.76 -6.63
C LYS A 11 -11.42 -12.23 -7.11
N THR A 12 -12.11 -13.07 -6.33
CA THR A 12 -13.38 -13.66 -6.76
C THR A 12 -14.59 -12.78 -6.49
N ASP A 13 -14.64 -12.12 -5.33
CA ASP A 13 -15.80 -11.30 -4.93
C ASP A 13 -15.43 -9.86 -4.60
N GLU A 14 -14.16 -9.50 -4.72
CA GLU A 14 -13.65 -8.14 -4.50
C GLU A 14 -13.87 -7.60 -3.07
N ASN A 15 -14.17 -8.49 -2.12
CA ASN A 15 -14.31 -8.09 -0.73
C ASN A 15 -12.96 -7.81 -0.07
N LEU A 16 -12.90 -6.79 0.76
CA LEU A 16 -11.73 -6.50 1.58
C LEU A 16 -11.58 -7.61 2.62
N LEU A 17 -10.41 -8.26 2.62
CA LEU A 17 -10.13 -9.37 3.53
C LEU A 17 -9.32 -8.93 4.75
N PHE A 18 -8.31 -8.08 4.53
CA PHE A 18 -7.51 -7.54 5.63
C PHE A 18 -6.77 -6.28 5.19
N GLU A 19 -6.31 -5.53 6.18
CA GLU A 19 -5.51 -4.34 5.99
C GLU A 19 -4.26 -4.44 6.86
N ILE A 20 -3.14 -3.94 6.34
CA ILE A 20 -1.88 -3.87 7.08
C ILE A 20 -1.54 -2.40 7.26
N ASP A 21 -1.44 -1.95 8.51
CA ASP A 21 -1.05 -0.58 8.81
C ASP A 21 0.44 -0.39 8.55
N ILE A 22 0.79 0.75 7.97
CA ILE A 22 2.18 1.09 7.68
C ILE A 22 2.58 2.30 8.51
N PRO A 23 3.64 2.21 9.31
CA PRO A 23 4.14 3.37 10.07
C PRO A 23 4.53 4.53 9.16
N HIS A 24 4.26 5.76 9.58
CA HIS A 24 4.56 6.99 8.83
C HIS A 24 6.04 7.11 8.44
N GLN A 25 6.94 6.56 9.24
CA GLN A 25 8.37 6.62 8.97
C GLN A 25 8.75 6.00 7.62
N TYR A 26 7.88 5.15 7.05
CA TYR A 26 8.13 4.50 5.77
C TYR A 26 7.56 5.24 4.57
N LEU A 27 7.03 6.45 4.76
CA LEU A 27 6.40 7.19 3.65
C LEU A 27 7.30 7.34 2.43
N ASN A 28 8.57 7.73 2.63
CA ASN A 28 9.51 7.89 1.52
C ASN A 28 9.77 6.56 0.81
N ASP A 29 9.89 5.48 1.57
CA ASP A 29 10.11 4.14 1.02
C ASP A 29 8.90 3.69 0.19
N LEU A 30 7.69 3.98 0.67
CA LEU A 30 6.46 3.67 -0.07
C LEU A 30 6.44 4.38 -1.42
N CYS A 31 6.75 5.68 -1.42
CA CYS A 31 6.76 6.47 -2.65
C CYS A 31 7.79 5.94 -3.65
N MET A 32 8.96 5.51 -3.17
CA MET A 32 10.00 4.93 -4.01
C MET A 32 9.57 3.58 -4.60
N ILE A 33 9.05 2.70 -3.77
CA ILE A 33 8.61 1.36 -4.21
C ILE A 33 7.53 1.47 -5.27
N MET A 34 6.59 2.40 -5.09
CA MET A 34 5.46 2.58 -6.01
C MET A 34 5.81 3.45 -7.22
N GLY A 35 7.01 4.03 -7.25
CA GLY A 35 7.43 4.86 -8.38
C GLY A 35 6.63 6.14 -8.52
N MET A 36 6.23 6.76 -7.42
CA MET A 36 5.42 7.98 -7.44
C MET A 36 6.21 9.18 -7.92
N ASN A 37 5.59 10.01 -8.78
CA ASN A 37 6.15 11.30 -9.18
C ASN A 37 5.94 12.34 -8.07
N ALA A 38 6.42 13.57 -8.27
CA ALA A 38 6.35 14.63 -7.24
C ALA A 38 4.91 14.97 -6.87
N GLU A 39 3.99 15.01 -7.83
CA GLU A 39 2.59 15.30 -7.59
C GLU A 39 1.92 14.19 -6.77
N ASP A 40 2.14 12.94 -7.15
CA ASP A 40 1.61 11.79 -6.41
C ASP A 40 2.17 11.73 -4.99
N ARG A 41 3.46 12.02 -4.82
CA ARG A 41 4.08 12.06 -3.49
C ARG A 41 3.43 13.13 -2.60
N SER A 42 3.17 14.29 -3.17
CA SER A 42 2.51 15.38 -2.46
C SER A 42 1.11 14.98 -2.01
N ASP A 43 0.30 14.44 -2.92
CA ASP A 43 -1.06 14.00 -2.62
C ASP A 43 -1.05 12.89 -1.56
N PHE A 44 -0.18 11.90 -1.73
CA PHE A 44 -0.12 10.76 -0.82
C PHE A 44 0.30 11.19 0.59
N SER A 45 1.16 12.20 0.71
CA SER A 45 1.57 12.73 2.01
C SER A 45 0.41 13.36 2.79
N TYR A 46 -0.66 13.75 2.09
CA TYR A 46 -1.90 14.27 2.70
C TYR A 46 -2.99 13.21 2.84
N GLY A 47 -2.64 11.95 2.63
CA GLY A 47 -3.61 10.86 2.75
C GLY A 47 -4.52 10.71 1.55
N ILE A 48 -4.11 11.18 0.38
CA ILE A 48 -4.89 11.13 -0.86
C ILE A 48 -4.24 10.15 -1.82
N GLY A 49 -5.00 9.16 -2.26
CA GLY A 49 -4.57 8.25 -3.31
C GLY A 49 -4.69 6.77 -2.95
N VAL A 50 -4.94 5.98 -3.99
CA VAL A 50 -5.00 4.53 -3.94
C VAL A 50 -4.20 4.01 -5.12
N TYR A 51 -3.27 3.08 -4.88
CA TYR A 51 -2.36 2.58 -5.91
C TYR A 51 -2.37 1.06 -5.92
N ASN A 52 -2.52 0.48 -7.11
CA ASN A 52 -2.45 -0.97 -7.25
C ASN A 52 -1.01 -1.44 -7.01
N ILE A 53 -0.87 -2.53 -6.27
CA ILE A 53 0.41 -3.13 -5.94
C ILE A 53 0.59 -4.38 -6.79
N ASN A 54 1.65 -4.43 -7.61
CA ASN A 54 2.00 -5.64 -8.35
C ASN A 54 2.83 -6.58 -7.49
N GLU A 55 3.09 -7.79 -7.97
CA GLU A 55 3.83 -8.80 -7.21
C GLU A 55 5.22 -8.33 -6.81
N HIS A 56 5.94 -7.69 -7.73
CA HIS A 56 7.30 -7.20 -7.45
C HIS A 56 7.29 -6.15 -6.33
N GLN A 57 6.34 -5.22 -6.40
CA GLN A 57 6.17 -4.19 -5.37
C GLN A 57 5.76 -4.82 -4.03
N ALA A 58 4.86 -5.81 -4.07
CA ALA A 58 4.43 -6.52 -2.86
C ALA A 58 5.62 -7.15 -2.13
N HIS A 59 6.52 -7.81 -2.86
CA HIS A 59 7.70 -8.42 -2.24
C HIS A 59 8.66 -7.38 -1.65
N ARG A 60 8.79 -6.21 -2.28
CA ARG A 60 9.58 -5.11 -1.73
C ARG A 60 8.96 -4.58 -0.44
N LEU A 61 7.64 -4.45 -0.41
CA LEU A 61 6.91 -4.03 0.79
C LEU A 61 7.04 -5.05 1.92
N GLU A 62 6.98 -6.34 1.59
CA GLU A 62 7.22 -7.41 2.57
C GLU A 62 8.57 -7.27 3.24
N ARG A 63 9.62 -7.00 2.45
CA ARG A 63 10.96 -6.80 2.99
C ARG A 63 11.06 -5.56 3.87
N LEU A 64 10.40 -4.47 3.45
CA LEU A 64 10.38 -3.22 4.20
C LEU A 64 9.73 -3.42 5.57
N LEU A 65 8.60 -4.12 5.60
CA LEU A 65 7.80 -4.29 6.81
C LEU A 65 8.23 -5.51 7.66
N GLY A 66 9.05 -6.40 7.09
CA GLY A 66 9.44 -7.63 7.76
C GLY A 66 8.28 -8.60 7.92
N GLU A 67 7.33 -8.59 7.00
CA GLU A 67 6.10 -9.37 7.08
C GLU A 67 5.72 -9.90 5.71
N LYS A 68 5.32 -11.17 5.63
CA LYS A 68 4.85 -11.78 4.38
C LYS A 68 3.35 -11.74 4.31
N PHE A 69 2.80 -11.23 3.22
CA PHE A 69 1.35 -11.10 3.04
C PHE A 69 0.88 -11.48 1.63
N TYR A 70 1.79 -11.52 0.66
CA TYR A 70 1.42 -11.73 -0.75
C TYR A 70 0.82 -13.12 -1.00
N SER A 71 -0.23 -13.17 -1.81
CA SER A 71 -0.84 -14.39 -2.32
C SER A 71 -1.36 -14.13 -3.74
N ASP A 72 -1.20 -15.11 -4.63
CA ASP A 72 -1.72 -15.02 -5.99
C ASP A 72 -3.25 -14.94 -6.05
N ASP A 73 -3.92 -15.36 -4.98
CA ASP A 73 -5.38 -15.37 -4.90
C ASP A 73 -5.97 -14.00 -4.54
N LEU A 74 -5.12 -13.03 -4.23
CA LEU A 74 -5.54 -11.72 -3.75
C LEU A 74 -5.05 -10.60 -4.65
N THR A 75 -5.76 -9.48 -4.61
CA THR A 75 -5.28 -8.21 -5.16
C THR A 75 -4.94 -7.27 -4.01
N PHE A 76 -3.94 -6.43 -4.23
CA PHE A 76 -3.44 -5.54 -3.18
C PHE A 76 -3.43 -4.11 -3.66
N GLN A 77 -3.77 -3.19 -2.76
CA GLN A 77 -3.71 -1.75 -3.02
C GLN A 77 -3.02 -1.07 -1.85
N LEU A 78 -2.25 -0.02 -2.16
CA LEU A 78 -1.69 0.89 -1.16
C LEU A 78 -2.62 2.09 -1.07
N SER A 79 -3.11 2.40 0.12
CA SER A 79 -4.04 3.49 0.35
C SER A 79 -3.50 4.49 1.35
N GLY A 80 -3.79 5.77 1.09
CA GLY A 80 -3.69 6.82 2.10
C GLY A 80 -5.09 7.23 2.52
N GLY A 81 -5.25 7.62 3.78
CA GLY A 81 -6.53 8.07 4.30
C GLY A 81 -6.35 8.94 5.51
N GLU A 82 -7.45 9.56 5.95
CA GLU A 82 -7.46 10.41 7.13
C GLU A 82 -8.53 9.93 8.11
N ILE A 83 -8.15 9.87 9.36
CA ILE A 83 -9.06 9.48 10.45
C ILE A 83 -9.07 10.52 11.57
#